data_af1b765b13aa2f8bc400ebfc312212bd
#
_entry.id   af1b765b13aa2f8bc400ebfc312212bd
#
_cell.length_a   1.000
_cell.length_b   1.000
_cell.length_c   1.000
_cell.angle_alpha   90.00
_cell.angle_beta   90.00
_cell.angle_gamma   90.00
#
_symmetry.space_group_name_H-M   'P 1'
#
loop_
_entity.id
_entity.type
_entity.pdbx_description
1 polymer ?
#
loop_
_entity_poly.entity_id
_entity_poly.type
_entity_poly.pdbx_seq_one_letter_code
_entity_poly.pdbx_strand_id
1 'polypeptide(L)'
;MSRSEYIYLIKCTSWLTKFLTHRGLKVTDSRPLFEYHATNDEYEELKRLLRDVGQAEGLKYDKGYAACFTLFSAEWYRRDYERIHGWSWEPIYNVLGLSLSSSELSHIVPKGLEDYWRRPVRFYDSERRNFLGSLFSEGGLPFKLLKESDSRFHSVFSRILNQYDQSHSSGYSALALVQAVVDKSQLPTVFKEDTSVELIGRMADQLISLVQTYDLSNHSEPVNELDRVHPKWRDSFPMPLDDETGTSFLNGLLRTATVETRPRLQKKVIQLTVISIGQNNTLMRFKHIFSFRMN
;
A
#
# COMPACT_ATOMS: atom_id res chain seq x y z
N MET A 1 38.39 2.93 -8.41
CA MET A 1 37.17 3.08 -9.25
C MET A 1 37.61 3.24 -10.71
N SER A 2 37.20 2.32 -11.56
CA SER A 2 37.49 2.39 -12.99
C SER A 2 36.65 3.47 -13.68
N ARG A 3 37.04 3.87 -14.93
CA ARG A 3 36.26 4.83 -15.71
C ARG A 3 34.85 4.32 -16.02
N SER A 4 34.68 3.02 -16.21
CA SER A 4 33.37 2.38 -16.43
C SER A 4 32.48 2.43 -15.17
N GLU A 5 33.03 2.17 -14.00
CA GLU A 5 32.29 2.28 -12.73
C GLU A 5 31.77 3.70 -12.51
N TYR A 6 32.58 4.71 -12.77
CA TYR A 6 32.14 6.11 -12.65
C TYR A 6 30.97 6.47 -13.57
N ILE A 7 31.00 5.95 -14.83
CA ILE A 7 29.89 6.16 -15.78
C ILE A 7 28.60 5.54 -15.28
N TYR A 8 28.66 4.35 -14.69
CA TYR A 8 27.46 3.66 -14.17
C TYR A 8 26.86 4.35 -12.93
N LEU A 9 27.71 4.89 -12.05
CA LEU A 9 27.24 5.69 -10.90
C LEU A 9 26.47 6.93 -11.36
N ILE A 10 27.00 7.62 -12.37
CA ILE A 10 26.31 8.78 -12.97
C ILE A 10 24.95 8.34 -13.57
N LYS A 11 24.89 7.16 -14.21
CA LYS A 11 23.63 6.66 -14.78
C LYS A 11 22.57 6.40 -13.72
N CYS A 12 22.89 5.72 -12.61
CA CYS A 12 21.96 5.49 -11.50
C CYS A 12 21.47 6.81 -10.89
N THR A 13 22.39 7.72 -10.58
CA THR A 13 22.04 9.02 -10.00
C THR A 13 21.21 9.88 -10.95
N SER A 14 21.56 9.88 -12.25
CA SER A 14 20.81 10.61 -13.28
C SER A 14 19.40 10.04 -13.45
N TRP A 15 19.25 8.71 -13.48
CA TRP A 15 17.96 8.06 -13.56
C TRP A 15 17.08 8.43 -12.37
N LEU A 16 17.60 8.32 -11.14
CA LEU A 16 16.88 8.70 -9.91
C LEU A 16 16.47 10.17 -9.91
N THR A 17 17.36 11.06 -10.38
CA THR A 17 17.04 12.49 -10.50
C THR A 17 15.89 12.71 -11.45
N LYS A 18 15.91 12.08 -12.65
CA LYS A 18 14.83 12.13 -13.62
C LYS A 18 13.53 11.58 -13.03
N PHE A 19 13.60 10.41 -12.39
CA PHE A 19 12.47 9.75 -11.74
C PHE A 19 11.77 10.63 -10.70
N LEU A 20 12.53 11.27 -9.80
CA LEU A 20 12.00 12.21 -8.81
C LEU A 20 11.47 13.50 -9.45
N THR A 21 12.17 14.04 -10.45
CA THR A 21 11.77 15.27 -11.16
C THR A 21 10.43 15.10 -11.86
N HIS A 22 10.15 13.96 -12.47
CA HIS A 22 8.83 13.65 -13.07
C HIS A 22 7.69 13.73 -12.05
N ARG A 23 8.00 13.54 -10.76
CA ARG A 23 7.05 13.63 -9.63
C ARG A 23 7.08 14.98 -8.92
N GLY A 24 7.75 15.98 -9.52
CA GLY A 24 7.90 17.32 -8.93
C GLY A 24 8.80 17.35 -7.70
N LEU A 25 9.62 16.32 -7.48
CA LEU A 25 10.48 16.19 -6.31
C LEU A 25 11.94 16.46 -6.67
N LYS A 26 12.67 17.13 -5.76
CA LYS A 26 14.13 17.29 -5.82
C LYS A 26 14.86 16.22 -5.00
N VAL A 27 14.23 15.76 -3.94
CA VAL A 27 14.73 14.73 -3.01
C VAL A 27 13.56 13.83 -2.60
N THR A 28 13.87 12.69 -2.02
CA THR A 28 12.85 11.77 -1.47
C THR A 28 12.14 12.40 -0.27
N ASP A 29 10.84 12.15 -0.15
CA ASP A 29 9.96 12.69 0.89
C ASP A 29 9.47 11.64 1.89
N SER A 30 10.13 10.49 1.95
CA SER A 30 9.89 9.39 2.89
C SER A 30 8.54 8.66 2.71
N ARG A 31 7.84 8.88 1.58
CA ARG A 31 6.66 8.07 1.25
C ARG A 31 7.05 6.62 0.93
N PRO A 32 6.18 5.62 1.11
CA PRO A 32 6.40 4.25 0.64
C PRO A 32 6.74 4.21 -0.85
N LEU A 33 7.56 3.23 -1.28
CA LEU A 33 8.03 3.20 -2.67
C LEU A 33 6.89 3.04 -3.68
N PHE A 34 5.82 2.32 -3.33
CA PHE A 34 4.65 2.19 -4.21
C PHE A 34 3.95 3.54 -4.49
N GLU A 35 4.01 4.50 -3.58
CA GLU A 35 3.40 5.83 -3.74
C GLU A 35 4.19 6.76 -4.70
N TYR A 36 5.38 6.34 -5.16
CA TYR A 36 6.06 7.02 -6.27
C TYR A 36 5.48 6.63 -7.64
N HIS A 37 4.67 5.58 -7.73
CA HIS A 37 3.99 5.15 -8.98
C HIS A 37 4.96 5.04 -10.17
N ALA A 38 5.96 4.15 -10.05
CA ALA A 38 6.84 3.86 -11.18
C ALA A 38 6.01 3.35 -12.37
N THR A 39 6.18 3.96 -13.54
CA THR A 39 5.52 3.52 -14.76
C THR A 39 6.12 2.22 -15.30
N ASN A 40 5.45 1.55 -16.24
CA ASN A 40 6.01 0.36 -16.87
C ASN A 40 7.32 0.66 -17.61
N ASP A 41 7.40 1.80 -18.28
CA ASP A 41 8.61 2.22 -19.00
C ASP A 41 9.77 2.49 -18.02
N GLU A 42 9.50 3.18 -16.90
CA GLU A 42 10.49 3.44 -15.87
C GLU A 42 10.97 2.14 -15.22
N TYR A 43 10.07 1.17 -14.98
CA TYR A 43 10.42 -0.15 -14.46
C TYR A 43 11.33 -0.93 -15.41
N GLU A 44 11.02 -0.98 -16.70
CA GLU A 44 11.84 -1.64 -17.70
C GLU A 44 13.18 -0.90 -17.97
N GLU A 45 13.19 0.43 -17.87
CA GLU A 45 14.41 1.23 -17.92
C GLU A 45 15.33 0.94 -16.73
N LEU A 46 14.76 0.89 -15.53
CA LEU A 46 15.47 0.56 -14.30
C LEU A 46 16.05 -0.86 -14.32
N LYS A 47 15.29 -1.82 -14.80
CA LYS A 47 15.72 -3.22 -15.00
C LYS A 47 16.94 -3.33 -15.92
N ARG A 48 16.88 -2.64 -17.06
CA ARG A 48 18.01 -2.59 -18.03
C ARG A 48 19.24 -1.95 -17.38
N LEU A 49 19.06 -0.82 -16.71
CA LEU A 49 20.11 -0.11 -15.99
C LEU A 49 20.81 -1.02 -14.97
N LEU A 50 20.05 -1.72 -14.14
CA LEU A 50 20.60 -2.59 -13.10
C LEU A 50 21.32 -3.82 -13.67
N ARG A 51 20.84 -4.38 -14.79
CA ARG A 51 21.54 -5.45 -15.52
C ARG A 51 22.91 -4.99 -16.04
N ASP A 52 22.94 -3.80 -16.64
CA ASP A 52 24.19 -3.24 -17.18
C ASP A 52 25.20 -2.96 -16.07
N VAL A 53 24.73 -2.43 -14.95
CA VAL A 53 25.56 -2.05 -13.79
C VAL A 53 26.01 -3.26 -12.98
N GLY A 54 25.17 -4.28 -12.89
CA GLY A 54 25.36 -5.42 -11.98
C GLY A 54 26.62 -6.26 -12.25
N GLN A 55 27.27 -6.05 -13.40
CA GLN A 55 28.54 -6.72 -13.75
C GLN A 55 29.79 -5.95 -13.23
N ALA A 56 29.61 -4.78 -12.62
CA ALA A 56 30.72 -3.95 -12.14
C ALA A 56 30.86 -4.09 -10.61
N GLU A 57 31.89 -4.82 -10.16
CA GLU A 57 32.06 -5.25 -8.76
C GLU A 57 32.08 -4.11 -7.72
N GLY A 58 32.60 -2.93 -8.05
CA GLY A 58 32.72 -1.81 -7.13
C GLY A 58 31.44 -1.02 -6.85
N LEU A 59 30.40 -1.18 -7.64
CA LEU A 59 29.21 -0.31 -7.62
C LEU A 59 28.16 -0.70 -6.58
N LYS A 60 28.18 -1.93 -6.13
CA LYS A 60 27.22 -2.48 -5.17
C LYS A 60 27.11 -1.71 -3.86
N TYR A 61 28.11 -0.92 -3.54
CA TYR A 61 28.18 -0.10 -2.32
C TYR A 61 27.80 1.39 -2.54
N ASP A 62 27.46 1.77 -3.77
CA ASP A 62 27.03 3.12 -4.05
C ASP A 62 25.57 3.36 -3.64
N LYS A 63 25.30 4.56 -3.14
CA LYS A 63 23.98 4.97 -2.68
C LYS A 63 22.95 5.02 -3.80
N GLY A 64 23.34 5.47 -5.00
CA GLY A 64 22.45 5.54 -6.17
C GLY A 64 22.10 4.14 -6.68
N TYR A 65 23.10 3.23 -6.74
CA TYR A 65 22.83 1.84 -7.08
C TYR A 65 21.89 1.18 -6.07
N ALA A 66 22.17 1.34 -4.78
CA ALA A 66 21.37 0.78 -3.70
C ALA A 66 19.90 1.27 -3.76
N ALA A 67 19.70 2.56 -4.05
CA ALA A 67 18.38 3.15 -4.24
C ALA A 67 17.64 2.56 -5.46
N CYS A 68 18.33 2.41 -6.59
CA CYS A 68 17.80 1.78 -7.79
C CYS A 68 17.43 0.31 -7.54
N PHE A 69 18.31 -0.45 -6.88
CA PHE A 69 18.09 -1.86 -6.56
C PHE A 69 16.89 -2.07 -5.64
N THR A 70 16.75 -1.27 -4.58
CA THR A 70 15.63 -1.37 -3.65
C THR A 70 14.31 -0.98 -4.29
N LEU A 71 14.29 0.08 -5.12
CA LEU A 71 13.10 0.45 -5.87
C LEU A 71 12.69 -0.65 -6.85
N PHE A 72 13.64 -1.17 -7.63
CA PHE A 72 13.36 -2.27 -8.55
C PHE A 72 12.82 -3.50 -7.84
N SER A 73 13.44 -3.89 -6.73
CA SER A 73 13.03 -5.07 -5.97
C SER A 73 11.62 -4.91 -5.38
N ALA A 74 11.29 -3.74 -4.87
CA ALA A 74 9.95 -3.42 -4.38
C ALA A 74 8.91 -3.47 -5.52
N GLU A 75 9.21 -2.85 -6.67
CA GLU A 75 8.37 -2.89 -7.87
C GLU A 75 8.21 -4.32 -8.42
N TRP A 76 9.27 -5.12 -8.38
CA TRP A 76 9.20 -6.51 -8.80
C TRP A 76 8.23 -7.32 -7.94
N TYR A 77 8.29 -7.17 -6.62
CA TYR A 77 7.32 -7.82 -5.73
C TYR A 77 5.89 -7.38 -6.03
N ARG A 78 5.66 -6.14 -6.28
CA ARG A 78 4.35 -5.62 -6.64
C ARG A 78 3.82 -6.18 -7.96
N ARG A 79 4.68 -6.22 -9.01
CA ARG A 79 4.29 -6.48 -10.39
C ARG A 79 4.39 -7.94 -10.80
N ASP A 80 5.48 -8.59 -10.43
CA ASP A 80 5.91 -9.87 -11.02
C ASP A 80 5.90 -11.03 -10.05
N TYR A 81 5.73 -10.77 -8.75
CA TYR A 81 5.71 -11.83 -7.76
C TYR A 81 4.53 -12.78 -7.97
N GLU A 82 4.83 -14.08 -8.06
CA GLU A 82 3.89 -15.19 -8.19
C GLU A 82 4.12 -16.22 -7.07
N ARG A 83 3.11 -17.00 -6.76
CA ARG A 83 3.17 -18.00 -5.68
C ARG A 83 4.30 -19.03 -5.85
N ILE A 84 4.67 -19.34 -7.10
CA ILE A 84 5.74 -20.29 -7.44
C ILE A 84 7.13 -19.81 -7.03
N HIS A 85 7.32 -18.52 -6.87
CA HIS A 85 8.64 -17.94 -6.59
C HIS A 85 9.11 -18.16 -5.14
N GLY A 86 8.21 -18.51 -4.22
CA GLY A 86 8.55 -18.59 -2.81
C GLY A 86 9.01 -17.25 -2.22
N TRP A 87 9.49 -17.28 -1.00
CA TRP A 87 10.00 -16.08 -0.29
C TRP A 87 11.52 -16.04 -0.39
N SER A 88 12.07 -15.63 -1.54
CA SER A 88 13.50 -15.65 -1.83
C SER A 88 13.94 -14.51 -2.74
N TRP A 89 15.25 -14.27 -2.79
CA TRP A 89 15.89 -13.32 -3.70
C TRP A 89 16.13 -13.86 -5.11
N GLU A 90 16.09 -15.17 -5.27
CA GLU A 90 16.45 -15.85 -6.50
C GLU A 90 15.72 -15.33 -7.74
N PRO A 91 14.41 -15.10 -7.73
CA PRO A 91 13.72 -14.57 -8.90
C PRO A 91 14.21 -13.18 -9.31
N ILE A 92 14.50 -12.30 -8.32
CA ILE A 92 15.06 -10.97 -8.60
C ILE A 92 16.45 -11.09 -9.21
N TYR A 93 17.30 -11.99 -8.67
CA TYR A 93 18.63 -12.26 -9.22
C TYR A 93 18.57 -12.77 -10.65
N ASN A 94 17.69 -13.72 -10.93
CA ASN A 94 17.49 -14.27 -12.27
C ASN A 94 17.06 -13.18 -13.27
N VAL A 95 16.14 -12.31 -12.86
CA VAL A 95 15.66 -11.20 -13.70
C VAL A 95 16.77 -10.19 -13.97
N LEU A 96 17.63 -9.91 -13.00
CA LEU A 96 18.71 -8.92 -13.14
C LEU A 96 20.02 -9.51 -13.65
N GLY A 97 20.16 -10.84 -13.71
CA GLY A 97 21.43 -11.50 -14.02
C GLY A 97 22.51 -11.25 -12.95
N LEU A 98 22.08 -11.18 -11.68
CA LEU A 98 22.93 -10.89 -10.52
C LEU A 98 23.08 -12.11 -9.62
N SER A 99 24.09 -12.07 -8.77
CA SER A 99 24.21 -12.92 -7.58
C SER A 99 24.76 -12.09 -6.44
N LEU A 100 23.98 -11.91 -5.37
CA LEU A 100 24.37 -11.14 -4.20
C LEU A 100 24.41 -12.04 -2.97
N SER A 101 25.50 -11.95 -2.22
CA SER A 101 25.64 -12.62 -0.94
C SER A 101 24.77 -11.93 0.13
N SER A 102 24.48 -12.64 1.22
CA SER A 102 23.78 -12.07 2.38
C SER A 102 24.52 -10.86 2.96
N SER A 103 25.86 -10.86 2.91
CA SER A 103 26.69 -9.73 3.35
C SER A 103 26.46 -8.50 2.46
N GLU A 104 26.44 -8.66 1.13
CA GLU A 104 26.18 -7.55 0.21
C GLU A 104 24.75 -6.99 0.41
N LEU A 105 23.77 -7.87 0.53
CA LEU A 105 22.38 -7.44 0.81
C LEU A 105 22.25 -6.65 2.11
N SER A 106 23.01 -7.06 3.14
CA SER A 106 23.00 -6.36 4.44
C SER A 106 23.53 -4.94 4.37
N HIS A 107 24.26 -4.57 3.32
CA HIS A 107 24.72 -3.23 3.03
C HIS A 107 23.81 -2.51 2.02
N ILE A 108 23.45 -3.20 0.92
CA ILE A 108 22.70 -2.57 -0.19
C ILE A 108 21.28 -2.19 0.25
N VAL A 109 20.56 -3.09 0.91
CA VAL A 109 19.15 -2.83 1.24
C VAL A 109 18.98 -1.70 2.24
N PRO A 110 19.69 -1.65 3.38
CA PRO A 110 19.62 -0.50 4.28
C PRO A 110 20.07 0.80 3.61
N LYS A 111 21.17 0.77 2.84
CA LYS A 111 21.65 1.93 2.13
C LYS A 111 20.64 2.50 1.15
N GLY A 112 19.91 1.65 0.46
CA GLY A 112 18.81 2.07 -0.41
C GLY A 112 17.62 2.58 0.38
N LEU A 113 17.08 1.77 1.28
CA LEU A 113 15.87 2.12 2.03
C LEU A 113 16.13 3.26 3.03
N GLU A 114 17.05 3.08 3.98
CA GLU A 114 17.23 4.01 5.09
C GLU A 114 17.96 5.30 4.65
N ASP A 115 19.08 5.16 3.95
CA ASP A 115 19.91 6.32 3.60
C ASP A 115 19.33 7.13 2.43
N TYR A 116 18.77 6.48 1.40
CA TYR A 116 18.27 7.18 0.22
C TYR A 116 16.77 7.46 0.31
N TRP A 117 15.91 6.41 0.42
CA TRP A 117 14.47 6.55 0.42
C TRP A 117 13.91 7.02 1.75
N ARG A 118 14.72 7.01 2.82
CA ARG A 118 14.32 7.37 4.20
C ARG A 118 13.19 6.50 4.72
N ARG A 119 13.24 5.21 4.35
CA ARG A 119 12.28 4.20 4.76
C ARG A 119 12.93 3.19 5.72
N PRO A 120 12.25 2.83 6.82
CA PRO A 120 12.84 1.91 7.80
C PRO A 120 12.95 0.49 7.23
N VAL A 121 14.03 -0.20 7.56
CA VAL A 121 14.12 -1.64 7.40
C VAL A 121 13.35 -2.32 8.53
N ARG A 122 12.46 -3.24 8.21
CA ARG A 122 11.70 -4.04 9.19
C ARG A 122 12.57 -5.12 9.83
N PHE A 123 12.11 -5.64 10.95
CA PHE A 123 12.76 -6.69 11.69
C PHE A 123 11.81 -7.88 11.86
N TYR A 124 12.33 -9.10 11.89
CA TYR A 124 11.58 -10.30 12.33
C TYR A 124 11.43 -10.34 13.86
N ASP A 125 12.49 -9.90 14.54
CA ASP A 125 12.61 -9.78 15.99
C ASP A 125 13.49 -8.56 16.29
N SER A 126 13.90 -8.37 17.53
CA SER A 126 14.73 -7.22 17.93
C SER A 126 16.09 -7.15 17.23
N GLU A 127 16.57 -8.22 16.61
CA GLU A 127 17.93 -8.31 16.08
C GLU A 127 18.00 -8.59 14.58
N ARG A 128 17.07 -9.40 14.02
CA ARG A 128 17.16 -9.86 12.64
C ARG A 128 16.36 -8.97 11.68
N ARG A 129 17.07 -8.31 10.78
CA ARG A 129 16.48 -7.49 9.72
C ARG A 129 15.70 -8.35 8.70
N ASN A 130 14.50 -7.91 8.37
CA ASN A 130 13.64 -8.54 7.37
C ASN A 130 13.70 -7.74 6.05
N PHE A 131 14.72 -7.97 5.25
CA PHE A 131 14.90 -7.24 3.99
C PHE A 131 13.80 -7.53 2.98
N LEU A 132 13.42 -8.79 2.79
CA LEU A 132 12.35 -9.16 1.86
C LEU A 132 11.00 -8.57 2.29
N GLY A 133 10.66 -8.70 3.56
CA GLY A 133 9.44 -8.11 4.11
C GLY A 133 9.42 -6.58 4.02
N SER A 134 10.57 -5.93 4.18
CA SER A 134 10.70 -4.49 3.96
C SER A 134 10.38 -4.10 2.53
N LEU A 135 11.00 -4.76 1.56
CA LEU A 135 10.78 -4.45 0.14
C LEU A 135 9.37 -4.80 -0.33
N PHE A 136 8.81 -5.89 0.17
CA PHE A 136 7.42 -6.25 -0.09
C PHE A 136 6.46 -5.15 0.42
N SER A 137 6.66 -4.71 1.66
CA SER A 137 5.87 -3.61 2.24
C SER A 137 6.01 -2.30 1.46
N GLU A 138 7.22 -1.99 1.01
CA GLU A 138 7.51 -0.79 0.23
C GLU A 138 6.99 -0.89 -1.21
N GLY A 139 6.86 -2.09 -1.77
CA GLY A 139 6.30 -2.33 -3.10
C GLY A 139 4.78 -2.25 -3.16
N GLY A 140 4.10 -2.50 -2.04
CA GLY A 140 2.65 -2.66 -2.02
C GLY A 140 2.21 -4.11 -2.26
N LEU A 141 0.91 -4.34 -2.38
CA LEU A 141 0.37 -5.68 -2.54
C LEU A 141 0.71 -6.30 -3.92
N PRO A 142 1.06 -7.60 -3.98
CA PRO A 142 1.47 -8.26 -5.21
C PRO A 142 0.28 -8.47 -6.16
N PHE A 143 0.30 -7.74 -7.26
CA PHE A 143 -0.85 -7.60 -8.15
C PHE A 143 -1.29 -8.92 -8.82
N LYS A 144 -0.33 -9.74 -9.28
CA LYS A 144 -0.66 -11.04 -9.88
C LYS A 144 -1.38 -11.96 -8.91
N LEU A 145 -0.93 -12.01 -7.64
CA LEU A 145 -1.61 -12.80 -6.61
C LEU A 145 -2.97 -12.23 -6.22
N LEU A 146 -3.13 -10.92 -6.21
CA LEU A 146 -4.44 -10.29 -6.00
C LEU A 146 -5.42 -10.74 -7.06
N LYS A 147 -5.03 -10.71 -8.33
CA LYS A 147 -5.83 -11.16 -9.46
C LYS A 147 -6.19 -12.65 -9.38
N GLU A 148 -5.23 -13.51 -9.07
CA GLU A 148 -5.46 -14.95 -8.88
C GLU A 148 -6.41 -15.26 -7.71
N SER A 149 -6.46 -14.38 -6.73
CA SER A 149 -7.23 -14.51 -5.50
C SER A 149 -8.47 -13.60 -5.48
N ASP A 150 -8.88 -13.05 -6.61
CA ASP A 150 -9.90 -11.99 -6.74
C ASP A 150 -11.18 -12.28 -5.92
N SER A 151 -11.84 -13.40 -6.15
CA SER A 151 -13.08 -13.78 -5.43
C SER A 151 -12.87 -13.94 -3.91
N ARG A 152 -11.69 -14.41 -3.50
CA ARG A 152 -11.32 -14.57 -2.08
C ARG A 152 -11.07 -13.20 -1.44
N PHE A 153 -10.42 -12.29 -2.17
CA PHE A 153 -10.23 -10.91 -1.74
C PHE A 153 -11.55 -10.20 -1.55
N HIS A 154 -12.46 -10.29 -2.51
CA HIS A 154 -13.81 -9.73 -2.38
C HIS A 154 -14.53 -10.26 -1.14
N SER A 155 -14.42 -11.56 -0.85
CA SER A 155 -14.99 -12.16 0.37
C SER A 155 -14.33 -11.61 1.65
N VAL A 156 -13.00 -11.41 1.65
CA VAL A 156 -12.27 -10.83 2.78
C VAL A 156 -12.70 -9.38 3.01
N PHE A 157 -12.71 -8.57 1.94
CA PHE A 157 -13.15 -7.16 2.03
C PHE A 157 -14.60 -7.05 2.50
N SER A 158 -15.53 -7.84 1.96
CA SER A 158 -16.92 -7.88 2.42
C SER A 158 -17.01 -8.14 3.93
N ARG A 159 -16.23 -9.10 4.46
CA ARG A 159 -16.20 -9.36 5.91
C ARG A 159 -15.62 -8.19 6.71
N ILE A 160 -14.52 -7.60 6.26
CA ILE A 160 -13.91 -6.44 6.92
C ILE A 160 -14.93 -5.31 6.98
N LEU A 161 -15.54 -4.96 5.86
CA LEU A 161 -16.51 -3.87 5.76
C LEU A 161 -17.74 -4.11 6.62
N ASN A 162 -18.28 -5.34 6.63
CA ASN A 162 -19.41 -5.73 7.48
C ASN A 162 -19.12 -5.62 8.98
N GLN A 163 -17.87 -5.83 9.39
CA GLN A 163 -17.47 -5.80 10.79
C GLN A 163 -16.92 -4.43 11.20
N TYR A 164 -16.59 -3.57 10.24
CA TYR A 164 -15.97 -2.27 10.49
C TYR A 164 -16.83 -1.37 11.38
N ASP A 165 -18.12 -1.27 11.09
CA ASP A 165 -19.06 -0.50 11.91
C ASP A 165 -19.21 -1.05 13.33
N GLN A 166 -19.09 -2.37 13.50
CA GLN A 166 -19.17 -3.03 14.79
C GLN A 166 -17.89 -2.82 15.61
N SER A 167 -16.72 -2.77 14.97
CA SER A 167 -15.44 -2.58 15.63
C SER A 167 -15.26 -1.15 16.13
N HIS A 168 -15.74 -0.15 15.40
CA HIS A 168 -15.71 1.25 15.82
C HIS A 168 -16.52 1.49 17.11
N SER A 169 -17.61 0.75 17.29
CA SER A 169 -18.42 0.84 18.53
C SER A 169 -17.82 0.07 19.71
N SER A 170 -16.90 -0.86 19.48
CA SER A 170 -16.32 -1.73 20.51
C SER A 170 -14.87 -1.41 20.91
N GLY A 171 -14.25 -0.38 20.31
CA GLY A 171 -12.89 0.05 20.65
C GLY A 171 -11.76 -0.89 20.16
N TYR A 172 -12.07 -1.86 19.32
CA TYR A 172 -11.05 -2.69 18.67
C TYR A 172 -10.27 -1.88 17.62
N SER A 173 -8.97 -2.10 17.53
CA SER A 173 -8.19 -1.49 16.46
C SER A 173 -8.60 -2.09 15.10
N ALA A 174 -8.72 -1.25 14.07
CA ALA A 174 -9.04 -1.69 12.71
C ALA A 174 -8.05 -2.77 12.22
N LEU A 175 -6.78 -2.66 12.58
CA LEU A 175 -5.75 -3.63 12.24
C LEU A 175 -6.02 -5.02 12.84
N ALA A 176 -6.42 -5.11 14.11
CA ALA A 176 -6.74 -6.38 14.76
C ALA A 176 -7.94 -7.07 14.10
N LEU A 177 -8.93 -6.29 13.64
CA LEU A 177 -10.06 -6.80 12.87
C LEU A 177 -9.59 -7.38 11.53
N VAL A 178 -8.78 -6.63 10.78
CA VAL A 178 -8.24 -7.06 9.49
C VAL A 178 -7.42 -8.33 9.66
N GLN A 179 -6.54 -8.39 10.65
CA GLN A 179 -5.75 -9.57 10.98
C GLN A 179 -6.65 -10.79 11.22
N ALA A 180 -7.65 -10.66 12.09
CA ALA A 180 -8.55 -11.76 12.43
C ALA A 180 -9.37 -12.28 11.24
N VAL A 181 -9.73 -11.40 10.30
CA VAL A 181 -10.44 -11.77 9.08
C VAL A 181 -9.50 -12.46 8.08
N VAL A 182 -8.30 -11.91 7.89
CA VAL A 182 -7.28 -12.41 6.96
C VAL A 182 -6.77 -13.78 7.41
N ASP A 183 -6.50 -13.98 8.70
CA ASP A 183 -6.03 -15.25 9.27
C ASP A 183 -7.02 -16.40 9.02
N LYS A 184 -8.31 -16.13 9.15
CA LYS A 184 -9.39 -17.09 8.91
C LYS A 184 -9.73 -17.27 7.43
N SER A 185 -9.10 -16.50 6.55
CA SER A 185 -9.35 -16.55 5.11
C SER A 185 -8.56 -17.67 4.42
N GLN A 186 -8.96 -17.98 3.20
CA GLN A 186 -8.22 -18.87 2.30
C GLN A 186 -7.23 -18.13 1.39
N LEU A 187 -6.83 -16.92 1.78
CA LEU A 187 -5.79 -16.19 1.06
C LEU A 187 -4.43 -16.88 1.16
N PRO A 188 -3.57 -16.75 0.16
CA PRO A 188 -2.17 -17.18 0.24
C PRO A 188 -1.47 -16.63 1.48
N THR A 189 -0.53 -17.39 2.04
CA THR A 189 0.18 -17.07 3.29
C THR A 189 0.84 -15.69 3.25
N VAL A 190 1.35 -15.26 2.11
CA VAL A 190 1.98 -13.94 1.93
C VAL A 190 1.03 -12.77 2.31
N PHE A 191 -0.29 -12.95 2.17
CA PHE A 191 -1.26 -11.94 2.59
C PHE A 191 -1.58 -11.97 4.08
N LYS A 192 -1.07 -12.95 4.81
CA LYS A 192 -1.22 -13.08 6.27
C LYS A 192 -0.03 -12.51 7.04
N GLU A 193 1.02 -12.11 6.34
CA GLU A 193 2.14 -11.39 6.92
C GLU A 193 1.69 -10.00 7.40
N ASP A 194 2.24 -9.53 8.51
CA ASP A 194 1.86 -8.25 9.15
C ASP A 194 1.84 -7.08 8.15
N THR A 195 2.84 -7.04 7.26
CA THR A 195 2.96 -5.99 6.24
C THR A 195 1.81 -6.00 5.24
N SER A 196 1.37 -7.19 4.82
CA SER A 196 0.23 -7.35 3.92
C SER A 196 -1.08 -6.99 4.60
N VAL A 197 -1.23 -7.39 5.86
CA VAL A 197 -2.40 -7.05 6.68
C VAL A 197 -2.53 -5.55 6.87
N GLU A 198 -1.42 -4.84 7.12
CA GLU A 198 -1.40 -3.38 7.16
C GLU A 198 -1.85 -2.75 5.85
N LEU A 199 -1.35 -3.26 4.70
CA LEU A 199 -1.74 -2.76 3.38
C LEU A 199 -3.20 -3.04 3.07
N ILE A 200 -3.72 -4.22 3.40
CA ILE A 200 -5.14 -4.56 3.27
C ILE A 200 -6.00 -3.64 4.14
N GLY A 201 -5.54 -3.36 5.36
CA GLY A 201 -6.21 -2.41 6.25
C GLY A 201 -6.27 -1.01 5.66
N ARG A 202 -5.16 -0.50 5.14
CA ARG A 202 -5.11 0.80 4.45
C ARG A 202 -6.03 0.85 3.23
N MET A 203 -6.08 -0.24 2.43
CA MET A 203 -7.03 -0.33 1.31
C MET A 203 -8.48 -0.25 1.80
N ALA A 204 -8.83 -0.97 2.86
CA ALA A 204 -10.17 -0.97 3.40
C ALA A 204 -10.56 0.43 3.91
N ASP A 205 -9.70 1.08 4.66
CA ASP A 205 -9.93 2.45 5.15
C ASP A 205 -10.11 3.44 3.98
N GLN A 206 -9.28 3.34 2.95
CA GLN A 206 -9.41 4.20 1.76
C GLN A 206 -10.70 3.93 1.00
N LEU A 207 -11.08 2.66 0.77
CA LEU A 207 -12.33 2.31 0.08
C LEU A 207 -13.54 2.85 0.85
N ILE A 208 -13.58 2.68 2.17
CA ILE A 208 -14.66 3.21 3.01
C ILE A 208 -14.73 4.73 2.90
N SER A 209 -13.59 5.40 3.05
CA SER A 209 -13.50 6.86 2.95
C SER A 209 -13.98 7.38 1.60
N LEU A 210 -13.57 6.75 0.50
CA LEU A 210 -13.97 7.14 -0.86
C LEU A 210 -15.47 6.96 -1.06
N VAL A 211 -16.02 5.81 -0.65
CA VAL A 211 -17.46 5.52 -0.78
C VAL A 211 -18.30 6.51 0.02
N GLN A 212 -17.90 6.82 1.24
CA GLN A 212 -18.63 7.76 2.12
C GLN A 212 -18.51 9.21 1.65
N THR A 213 -17.33 9.61 1.16
CA THR A 213 -17.09 11.01 0.75
C THR A 213 -17.77 11.36 -0.55
N TYR A 214 -17.81 10.45 -1.52
CA TYR A 214 -18.25 10.72 -2.89
C TYR A 214 -19.59 10.08 -3.26
N ASP A 215 -20.31 9.48 -2.29
CA ASP A 215 -21.63 8.85 -2.49
C ASP A 215 -21.66 7.88 -3.71
N LEU A 216 -20.66 6.99 -3.76
CA LEU A 216 -20.50 6.06 -4.88
C LEU A 216 -21.58 4.99 -4.97
N SER A 217 -22.51 4.92 -4.03
CA SER A 217 -23.51 3.86 -3.89
C SER A 217 -24.46 3.74 -5.08
N ASN A 218 -24.62 4.83 -5.83
CA ASN A 218 -25.55 4.91 -6.96
C ASN A 218 -24.89 4.78 -8.32
N HIS A 219 -23.56 4.57 -8.37
CA HIS A 219 -22.80 4.51 -9.62
C HIS A 219 -22.50 3.06 -10.04
N SER A 220 -22.81 2.73 -11.28
CA SER A 220 -22.50 1.41 -11.88
C SER A 220 -20.99 1.21 -12.06
N GLU A 221 -20.25 2.29 -12.35
CA GLU A 221 -18.81 2.32 -12.53
C GLU A 221 -18.18 3.33 -11.56
N PRO A 222 -17.98 2.94 -10.27
CA PRO A 222 -17.52 3.87 -9.25
C PRO A 222 -16.10 4.43 -9.50
N VAL A 223 -15.23 3.69 -10.20
CA VAL A 223 -13.90 4.20 -10.58
C VAL A 223 -14.00 5.36 -11.54
N ASN A 224 -14.86 5.28 -12.54
CA ASN A 224 -15.03 6.36 -13.51
C ASN A 224 -15.58 7.63 -12.83
N GLU A 225 -16.46 7.46 -11.86
CA GLU A 225 -16.96 8.60 -11.07
C GLU A 225 -15.85 9.21 -10.21
N LEU A 226 -15.04 8.39 -9.54
CA LEU A 226 -13.88 8.88 -8.77
C LEU A 226 -12.88 9.62 -9.65
N ASP A 227 -12.57 9.12 -10.84
CA ASP A 227 -11.65 9.77 -11.77
C ASP A 227 -12.20 11.15 -12.21
N ARG A 228 -13.53 11.32 -12.25
CA ARG A 228 -14.17 12.59 -12.58
C ARG A 228 -14.13 13.59 -11.41
N VAL A 229 -14.43 13.12 -10.18
CA VAL A 229 -14.62 14.02 -9.01
C VAL A 229 -13.35 14.22 -8.18
N HIS A 230 -12.42 13.27 -8.24
CA HIS A 230 -11.16 13.30 -7.47
C HIS A 230 -10.00 12.62 -8.24
N PRO A 231 -9.50 13.19 -9.34
CA PRO A 231 -8.53 12.54 -10.25
C PRO A 231 -7.25 12.01 -9.59
N LYS A 232 -6.88 12.52 -8.40
CA LYS A 232 -5.68 12.12 -7.67
C LYS A 232 -5.92 11.00 -6.63
N TRP A 233 -7.09 10.41 -6.59
CA TRP A 233 -7.41 9.37 -5.58
C TRP A 233 -6.51 8.13 -5.70
N ARG A 234 -5.99 7.89 -6.91
CA ARG A 234 -5.10 6.74 -7.18
C ARG A 234 -3.71 6.90 -6.58
N ASP A 235 -3.27 8.14 -6.31
CA ASP A 235 -1.90 8.45 -5.90
C ASP A 235 -1.52 7.84 -4.54
N SER A 236 -2.49 7.61 -3.66
CA SER A 236 -2.29 7.01 -2.34
C SER A 236 -2.69 5.55 -2.24
N PHE A 237 -3.15 4.94 -3.33
CA PHE A 237 -3.63 3.57 -3.29
C PHE A 237 -2.48 2.56 -3.28
N PRO A 238 -2.46 1.55 -2.38
CA PRO A 238 -1.32 0.65 -2.19
C PRO A 238 -1.22 -0.46 -3.24
N MET A 239 -1.57 -0.17 -4.49
CA MET A 239 -1.41 -1.08 -5.63
C MET A 239 -1.33 -0.29 -6.94
N PRO A 240 -0.72 -0.84 -7.99
CA PRO A 240 -0.70 -0.19 -9.30
C PRO A 240 -2.11 -0.19 -9.91
N LEU A 241 -2.48 0.96 -10.46
CA LEU A 241 -3.79 1.19 -11.06
C LEU A 241 -3.72 1.64 -12.51
N ASP A 242 -2.57 1.49 -13.08
CA ASP A 242 -2.20 2.03 -14.40
C ASP A 242 -2.72 1.16 -15.55
N ASP A 243 -3.21 -0.05 -15.26
CA ASP A 243 -3.76 -0.94 -16.27
C ASP A 243 -5.26 -1.17 -16.11
N GLU A 244 -5.88 -1.65 -17.18
CA GLU A 244 -7.31 -1.99 -17.21
C GLU A 244 -7.67 -3.05 -16.17
N THR A 245 -6.74 -3.96 -15.87
CA THR A 245 -6.94 -5.04 -14.93
C THR A 245 -6.99 -4.52 -13.49
N GLY A 246 -6.08 -3.61 -13.11
CA GLY A 246 -6.10 -2.92 -11.82
C GLY A 246 -7.38 -2.13 -11.62
N THR A 247 -7.80 -1.42 -12.65
CA THR A 247 -9.06 -0.67 -12.67
C THR A 247 -10.27 -1.60 -12.49
N SER A 248 -10.31 -2.73 -13.18
CA SER A 248 -11.39 -3.72 -13.06
C SER A 248 -11.47 -4.34 -11.66
N PHE A 249 -10.32 -4.71 -11.08
CA PHE A 249 -10.24 -5.23 -9.72
C PHE A 249 -10.78 -4.21 -8.70
N LEU A 250 -10.37 -2.94 -8.82
CA LEU A 250 -10.86 -1.87 -7.95
C LEU A 250 -12.34 -1.58 -8.11
N ASN A 251 -12.86 -1.59 -9.33
CA ASN A 251 -14.30 -1.47 -9.55
C ASN A 251 -15.05 -2.55 -8.76
N GLY A 252 -14.56 -3.79 -8.78
CA GLY A 252 -15.12 -4.88 -7.99
C GLY A 252 -15.08 -4.60 -6.49
N LEU A 253 -13.94 -4.15 -5.95
CA LEU A 253 -13.80 -3.81 -4.53
C LEU A 253 -14.69 -2.62 -4.12
N LEU A 254 -14.75 -1.57 -4.91
CA LEU A 254 -15.60 -0.40 -4.66
C LEU A 254 -17.09 -0.77 -4.70
N ARG A 255 -17.52 -1.62 -5.64
CA ARG A 255 -18.88 -2.15 -5.65
C ARG A 255 -19.19 -2.97 -4.40
N THR A 256 -18.24 -3.80 -3.94
CA THR A 256 -18.38 -4.53 -2.67
C THR A 256 -18.54 -3.55 -1.52
N ALA A 257 -17.69 -2.53 -1.44
CA ALA A 257 -17.75 -1.50 -0.43
C ALA A 257 -19.09 -0.72 -0.47
N THR A 258 -19.59 -0.37 -1.66
CA THR A 258 -20.88 0.35 -1.80
C THR A 258 -22.07 -0.49 -1.34
N VAL A 259 -22.06 -1.80 -1.55
CA VAL A 259 -23.12 -2.70 -1.08
C VAL A 259 -23.10 -2.85 0.43
N GLU A 260 -21.91 -3.04 1.01
CA GLU A 260 -21.74 -3.29 2.45
C GLU A 260 -21.87 -2.01 3.30
N THR A 261 -21.46 -0.87 2.77
CA THR A 261 -21.57 0.43 3.44
C THR A 261 -22.91 1.14 3.16
N ARG A 262 -23.79 0.54 2.32
CA ARG A 262 -25.17 1.05 2.24
C ARG A 262 -25.71 1.22 3.64
N PRO A 263 -26.27 2.42 3.96
CA PRO A 263 -26.64 2.71 5.33
C PRO A 263 -27.62 1.62 5.81
N ARG A 264 -27.12 0.68 6.57
CA ARG A 264 -27.94 -0.06 7.51
C ARG A 264 -28.46 1.00 8.47
N LEU A 265 -29.52 1.74 8.02
CA LEU A 265 -30.22 2.73 8.82
C LEU A 265 -29.23 3.55 9.66
N GLN A 266 -28.75 4.65 9.10
CA GLN A 266 -27.93 5.58 9.89
C GLN A 266 -28.72 5.81 11.19
N LYS A 267 -28.16 5.38 12.32
CA LYS A 267 -28.61 5.86 13.62
C LYS A 267 -28.41 7.36 13.61
N LYS A 268 -29.44 8.11 13.21
CA LYS A 268 -29.41 9.56 13.28
C LYS A 268 -29.36 9.88 14.75
N VAL A 269 -28.18 10.13 15.29
CA VAL A 269 -28.01 10.60 16.65
C VAL A 269 -28.49 12.04 16.65
N ILE A 270 -29.74 12.25 16.98
CA ILE A 270 -30.27 13.59 17.21
C ILE A 270 -29.82 13.99 18.62
N GLN A 271 -28.82 14.83 18.70
CA GLN A 271 -28.45 15.48 19.96
C GLN A 271 -29.49 16.55 20.30
N LEU A 272 -30.48 16.19 21.12
CA LEU A 272 -31.38 17.15 21.70
C LEU A 272 -30.71 17.76 22.95
N THR A 273 -30.35 19.01 22.87
CA THR A 273 -29.94 19.79 24.05
C THR A 273 -31.20 20.38 24.68
N VAL A 274 -31.67 19.77 25.75
CA VAL A 274 -32.77 20.35 26.56
C VAL A 274 -32.17 21.37 27.52
N ILE A 275 -32.52 22.62 27.34
CA ILE A 275 -32.16 23.70 28.26
C ILE A 275 -33.33 23.83 29.23
N SER A 276 -33.13 23.38 30.46
CA SER A 276 -34.08 23.65 31.54
C SER A 276 -33.63 24.88 32.33
N ILE A 277 -34.50 25.86 32.46
CA ILE A 277 -34.26 27.02 33.30
C ILE A 277 -34.88 26.72 34.67
N GLY A 278 -34.03 26.43 35.65
CA GLY A 278 -34.48 26.23 37.02
C GLY A 278 -34.91 27.55 37.66
N GLN A 279 -35.72 27.48 38.72
CA GLN A 279 -36.29 28.63 39.44
C GLN A 279 -35.26 29.64 39.98
N ASN A 280 -33.97 29.33 39.96
CA ASN A 280 -32.86 30.17 40.43
C ASN A 280 -31.95 30.69 39.31
N ASN A 281 -32.42 30.80 38.06
CA ASN A 281 -31.63 31.24 36.90
C ASN A 281 -30.32 30.47 36.65
N THR A 282 -30.20 29.23 37.14
CA THR A 282 -29.05 28.40 36.89
C THR A 282 -29.31 27.55 35.64
N LEU A 283 -28.47 27.74 34.59
CA LEU A 283 -28.53 26.98 33.36
C LEU A 283 -27.94 25.60 33.59
N MET A 284 -28.76 24.56 33.64
CA MET A 284 -28.28 23.17 33.62
C MET A 284 -28.38 22.61 32.18
N ARG A 285 -27.27 22.14 31.66
CA ARG A 285 -27.18 21.54 30.34
C ARG A 285 -27.25 20.01 30.50
N PHE A 286 -28.35 19.40 30.08
CA PHE A 286 -28.48 17.96 30.01
C PHE A 286 -28.28 17.48 28.57
N LYS A 287 -27.38 16.51 28.38
CA LYS A 287 -27.11 15.90 27.07
C LYS A 287 -27.83 14.56 27.04
N HIS A 288 -28.97 14.48 26.37
CA HIS A 288 -29.63 13.20 26.10
C HIS A 288 -29.33 12.72 24.69
N ILE A 289 -28.81 11.48 24.57
CA ILE A 289 -28.56 10.81 23.30
C ILE A 289 -29.70 9.82 23.08
N PHE A 290 -30.56 10.10 22.11
CA PHE A 290 -31.60 9.17 21.70
C PHE A 290 -31.18 8.49 20.39
N SER A 291 -31.23 7.15 20.34
CA SER A 291 -31.04 6.38 19.10
C SER A 291 -32.39 5.88 18.62
N PHE A 292 -32.81 6.30 17.43
CA PHE A 292 -34.01 5.79 16.79
C PHE A 292 -33.63 4.74 15.72
N ARG A 293 -34.30 3.58 15.75
CA ARG A 293 -34.32 2.63 14.64
C ARG A 293 -35.55 2.99 13.79
N MET A 294 -35.34 3.39 12.54
CA MET A 294 -36.42 3.43 11.58
C MET A 294 -36.49 2.07 10.88
N ASN A 295 -37.69 1.48 10.82
CA ASN A 295 -37.97 0.25 10.08
C ASN A 295 -38.09 0.52 8.58
#